data_ed0f581c1d91d79b24eb25543f8c694e
#
_entry.id   ed0f581c1d91d79b24eb25543f8c694e
#
_cell.length_a   1.000
_cell.length_b   1.000
_cell.length_c   1.000
_cell.angle_alpha   90.00
_cell.angle_beta   90.00
_cell.angle_gamma   90.00
#
_symmetry.space_group_name_H-M   'P 1'
#
loop_
_entity.id
_entity.type
_entity.pdbx_description
1 polymer ?
#
loop_
_entity_poly.entity_id
_entity_poly.type
_entity_poly.pdbx_seq_one_letter_code
_entity_poly.pdbx_strand_id
1 'polypeptide(L)'
;MIKINVDEGYAFDFLSILKVKRNANQDINEPYNDCRNNLICQLGYKVFREIEDSIEYQKLVEINQLIFETIDKLKKEKVSAAYVDSLNYKRFIQKQEIQKKFFNKKQSEVKIGY
;
A
#
# COMPACT_ATOMS: atom_id res chain seq x y z
N MET A 1 9.05 -9.45 -17.90
CA MET A 1 8.02 -8.96 -16.96
C MET A 1 6.83 -8.42 -17.72
N ILE A 2 5.64 -8.66 -17.20
CA ILE A 2 4.40 -8.13 -17.76
C ILE A 2 4.07 -6.83 -17.06
N LYS A 3 3.80 -5.77 -17.83
CA LYS A 3 3.31 -4.50 -17.31
C LYS A 3 1.79 -4.48 -17.41
N ILE A 4 1.13 -4.12 -16.32
CA ILE A 4 -0.32 -3.96 -16.29
C ILE A 4 -0.67 -2.57 -15.77
N ASN A 5 -1.82 -2.05 -16.19
CA ASN A 5 -2.32 -0.78 -15.67
C ASN A 5 -3.01 -1.01 -14.34
N VAL A 6 -2.62 -0.24 -13.34
CA VAL A 6 -3.25 -0.26 -12.03
C VAL A 6 -3.56 1.17 -11.60
N ASP A 7 -4.54 1.32 -10.72
CA ASP A 7 -4.81 2.63 -10.12
C ASP A 7 -3.62 3.12 -9.30
N GLU A 8 -3.48 4.44 -9.23
CA GLU A 8 -2.40 5.06 -8.46
C GLU A 8 -2.45 4.66 -6.98
N GLY A 9 -3.65 4.59 -6.40
CA GLY A 9 -3.82 4.12 -5.02
C GLY A 9 -3.32 2.70 -4.80
N TYR A 10 -3.54 1.81 -5.78
CA TYR A 10 -3.01 0.46 -5.74
C TYR A 10 -1.48 0.45 -5.78
N ALA A 11 -0.89 1.29 -6.63
CA ALA A 11 0.58 1.37 -6.75
C ALA A 11 1.21 1.87 -5.44
N PHE A 12 0.61 2.86 -4.78
CA PHE A 12 1.10 3.34 -3.48
C PHE A 12 0.89 2.31 -2.37
N ASP A 13 -0.19 1.54 -2.43
CA ASP A 13 -0.38 0.41 -1.52
C ASP A 13 0.75 -0.61 -1.66
N PHE A 14 1.08 -0.97 -2.89
CA PHE A 14 2.19 -1.89 -3.16
C PHE A 14 3.52 -1.34 -2.62
N LEU A 15 3.80 -0.06 -2.84
CA LEU A 15 4.99 0.60 -2.30
C LEU A 15 5.01 0.55 -0.77
N SER A 16 3.86 0.79 -0.12
CA SER A 16 3.76 0.76 1.34
C SER A 16 4.03 -0.63 1.91
N ILE A 17 3.57 -1.68 1.24
CA ILE A 17 3.84 -3.06 1.63
C ILE A 17 5.34 -3.35 1.55
N LEU A 18 5.99 -2.94 0.47
CA LEU A 18 7.43 -3.12 0.33
C LEU A 18 8.21 -2.35 1.40
N LYS A 19 7.74 -1.15 1.75
CA LYS A 19 8.34 -0.35 2.83
C LYS A 19 8.25 -1.06 4.18
N VAL A 20 7.08 -1.62 4.51
CA VAL A 20 6.87 -2.38 5.75
C VAL A 20 7.82 -3.57 5.82
N LYS A 21 7.91 -4.34 4.73
CA LYS A 21 8.79 -5.51 4.66
C LYS A 21 10.26 -5.13 4.78
N ARG A 22 10.68 -4.03 4.13
CA ARG A 22 12.05 -3.53 4.24
C ARG A 22 12.38 -3.13 5.68
N ASN A 23 11.46 -2.45 6.37
CA ASN A 23 11.64 -2.04 7.76
C ASN A 23 11.72 -3.25 8.70
N ALA A 24 11.16 -4.39 8.31
CA ALA A 24 11.25 -5.64 9.05
C ALA A 24 12.53 -6.44 8.72
N ASN A 25 13.52 -5.81 8.12
CA ASN A 25 14.81 -6.40 7.75
C ASN A 25 14.73 -7.54 6.72
N GLN A 26 13.67 -7.56 5.90
CA GLN A 26 13.63 -8.46 4.76
C GLN A 26 14.48 -7.89 3.63
N ASP A 27 15.14 -8.76 2.88
CA ASP A 27 15.99 -8.33 1.75
C ASP A 27 15.14 -7.97 0.54
N ILE A 28 14.53 -6.81 0.57
CA ILE A 28 13.68 -6.30 -0.51
C ILE A 28 14.02 -4.86 -0.89
N ASN A 29 15.27 -4.45 -0.64
CA ASN A 29 15.71 -3.10 -1.02
C ASN A 29 15.60 -2.85 -2.52
N GLU A 30 15.96 -3.83 -3.34
CA GLU A 30 15.88 -3.69 -4.80
C GLU A 30 14.44 -3.55 -5.28
N PRO A 31 13.50 -4.45 -4.95
CA PRO A 31 12.09 -4.26 -5.32
C PRO A 31 11.50 -2.96 -4.81
N TYR A 32 11.84 -2.55 -3.60
CA TYR A 32 11.36 -1.27 -3.04
C TYR A 32 11.85 -0.09 -3.87
N ASN A 33 13.15 -0.05 -4.15
CA ASN A 33 13.75 1.04 -4.93
C ASN A 33 13.21 1.06 -6.36
N ASP A 34 13.02 -0.09 -6.98
CA ASP A 34 12.48 -0.19 -8.34
C ASP A 34 11.05 0.35 -8.38
N CYS A 35 10.20 -0.04 -7.44
CA CYS A 35 8.83 0.46 -7.36
C CYS A 35 8.81 1.98 -7.15
N ARG A 36 9.60 2.47 -6.21
CA ARG A 36 9.69 3.90 -5.92
C ARG A 36 10.15 4.69 -7.13
N ASN A 37 11.19 4.23 -7.80
CA ASN A 37 11.73 4.90 -8.98
C ASN A 37 10.73 4.90 -10.14
N ASN A 38 9.99 3.82 -10.33
CA ASN A 38 8.93 3.76 -11.33
C ASN A 38 7.82 4.77 -11.07
N LEU A 39 7.41 4.91 -9.83
CA LEU A 39 6.39 5.89 -9.46
C LEU A 39 6.89 7.33 -9.66
N ILE A 40 8.14 7.60 -9.30
CA ILE A 40 8.76 8.91 -9.54
C ILE A 40 8.81 9.21 -11.04
N CYS A 41 9.20 8.23 -11.86
CA CYS A 41 9.24 8.40 -13.31
C CYS A 41 7.87 8.73 -13.90
N GLN A 42 6.83 8.09 -13.42
CA GLN A 42 5.49 8.25 -13.99
C GLN A 42 4.77 9.51 -13.51
N LEU A 43 4.98 9.88 -12.23
CA LEU A 43 4.26 11.00 -11.61
C LEU A 43 5.07 12.30 -11.58
N GLY A 44 6.38 12.21 -11.70
CA GLY A 44 7.29 13.29 -11.39
C GLY A 44 7.63 13.33 -9.88
N TYR A 45 8.81 13.78 -9.59
CA TYR A 45 9.34 13.77 -8.22
C TYR A 45 8.47 14.60 -7.25
N LYS A 46 8.02 15.77 -7.71
CA LYS A 46 7.23 16.69 -6.87
C LYS A 46 5.92 16.06 -6.43
N VAL A 47 5.15 15.51 -7.38
CA VAL A 47 3.86 14.86 -7.09
C VAL A 47 4.08 13.63 -6.21
N PHE A 48 5.07 12.82 -6.55
CA PHE A 48 5.39 11.64 -5.77
C PHE A 48 5.70 12.00 -4.31
N ARG A 49 6.52 13.02 -4.07
CA ARG A 49 6.89 13.43 -2.72
C ARG A 49 5.70 13.98 -1.92
N GLU A 50 4.81 14.70 -2.57
CA GLU A 50 3.59 15.18 -1.92
C GLU A 50 2.77 14.01 -1.37
N ILE A 51 2.66 12.94 -2.14
CA ILE A 51 1.91 11.75 -1.73
C ILE A 51 2.68 10.98 -0.67
N GLU A 52 3.97 10.74 -0.87
CA GLU A 52 4.81 10.01 0.07
C GLU A 52 4.82 10.66 1.46
N ASP A 53 4.80 11.99 1.52
CA ASP A 53 4.81 12.75 2.77
C ASP A 53 3.41 12.98 3.35
N SER A 54 2.36 12.54 2.66
CA SER A 54 0.98 12.80 3.08
C SER A 54 0.57 11.94 4.28
N ILE A 55 -0.41 12.46 5.02
CA ILE A 55 -1.04 11.72 6.12
C ILE A 55 -1.73 10.45 5.58
N GLU A 56 -2.35 10.55 4.41
CA GLU A 56 -3.04 9.43 3.78
C GLU A 56 -2.09 8.27 3.50
N TYR A 57 -0.90 8.56 2.97
CA TYR A 57 0.09 7.51 2.72
C TYR A 57 0.65 6.95 4.03
N GLN A 58 0.91 7.79 5.02
CA GLN A 58 1.38 7.34 6.33
C GLN A 58 0.38 6.41 7.00
N LYS A 59 -0.91 6.72 6.92
CA LYS A 59 -1.98 5.84 7.43
C LYS A 59 -1.99 4.50 6.71
N LEU A 60 -1.79 4.51 5.40
CA LEU A 60 -1.72 3.28 4.62
C LEU A 60 -0.53 2.41 5.06
N VAL A 61 0.63 3.02 5.30
CA VAL A 61 1.80 2.30 5.83
C VAL A 61 1.49 1.69 7.19
N GLU A 62 0.85 2.45 8.09
CA GLU A 62 0.48 1.96 9.43
C GLU A 62 -0.47 0.78 9.36
N ILE A 63 -1.48 0.85 8.48
CA ILE A 63 -2.44 -0.25 8.30
C ILE A 63 -1.72 -1.49 7.75
N ASN A 64 -0.84 -1.33 6.78
CA ASN A 64 -0.08 -2.45 6.23
C ASN A 64 0.91 -3.02 7.25
N GLN A 65 1.45 -2.20 8.15
CA GLN A 65 2.26 -2.67 9.27
C GLN A 65 1.44 -3.57 10.20
N LEU A 66 0.21 -3.15 10.54
CA LEU A 66 -0.69 -3.96 11.36
C LEU A 66 -1.05 -5.28 10.69
N ILE A 67 -1.32 -5.25 9.38
CA ILE A 67 -1.61 -6.46 8.62
C ILE A 67 -0.41 -7.41 8.64
N PHE A 68 0.78 -6.88 8.44
CA PHE A 68 2.02 -7.66 8.46
C PHE A 68 2.22 -8.35 9.81
N GLU A 69 2.05 -7.61 10.91
CA GLU A 69 2.16 -8.16 12.27
C GLU A 69 1.08 -9.20 12.54
N THR A 70 -0.14 -8.97 12.03
CA THR A 70 -1.26 -9.90 12.21
C THR A 70 -1.01 -11.21 11.48
N ILE A 71 -0.46 -11.18 10.27
CA ILE A 71 -0.09 -12.39 9.53
C ILE A 71 0.95 -13.21 10.32
N ASP A 72 1.91 -12.54 10.93
CA ASP A 72 2.90 -13.21 11.78
C ASP A 72 2.25 -13.85 13.02
N LYS A 73 1.30 -13.16 13.64
CA LYS A 73 0.53 -13.68 14.78
C LYS A 73 -0.36 -14.85 14.42
N LEU A 74 -0.92 -14.89 13.20
CA LEU A 74 -1.74 -16.01 12.73
C LEU A 74 -1.00 -17.34 12.78
N LYS A 75 0.32 -17.32 12.70
CA LYS A 75 1.15 -18.53 12.82
C LYS A 75 1.33 -18.98 14.27
N LYS A 76 1.11 -18.12 15.24
CA LYS A 76 1.39 -18.34 16.66
C LYS A 76 0.14 -18.29 17.54
N GLU A 77 -0.85 -17.48 17.18
CA GLU A 77 -2.06 -17.23 17.95
C GLU A 77 -3.28 -17.20 17.03
N LYS A 78 -4.46 -17.46 17.60
CA LYS A 78 -5.71 -17.30 16.87
C LYS A 78 -6.07 -15.81 16.76
N VAL A 79 -6.14 -15.31 15.53
CA VAL A 79 -6.67 -13.99 15.23
C VAL A 79 -8.01 -14.18 14.53
N SER A 80 -9.03 -13.39 14.90
CA SER A 80 -10.36 -13.54 14.29
C SER A 80 -10.36 -13.09 12.83
N ALA A 81 -11.13 -13.79 12.01
CA ALA A 81 -11.35 -13.41 10.62
C ALA A 81 -11.94 -12.00 10.51
N ALA A 82 -12.84 -11.64 11.44
CA ALA A 82 -13.45 -10.31 11.47
C ALA A 82 -12.41 -9.21 11.67
N TYR A 83 -11.38 -9.45 12.48
CA TYR A 83 -10.30 -8.48 12.68
C TYR A 83 -9.49 -8.28 11.39
N VAL A 84 -9.13 -9.38 10.73
CA VAL A 84 -8.39 -9.33 9.44
C VAL A 84 -9.22 -8.60 8.39
N ASP A 85 -10.50 -8.90 8.28
CA ASP A 85 -11.41 -8.23 7.35
C ASP A 85 -11.50 -6.72 7.63
N SER A 86 -11.54 -6.34 8.91
CA SER A 86 -11.60 -4.93 9.28
C SER A 86 -10.33 -4.18 8.88
N LEU A 87 -9.16 -4.81 9.00
CA LEU A 87 -7.89 -4.22 8.55
C LEU A 87 -7.85 -4.06 7.03
N ASN A 88 -8.28 -5.09 6.30
CA ASN A 88 -8.36 -5.03 4.84
C ASN A 88 -9.33 -3.96 4.34
N TYR A 89 -10.46 -3.77 5.06
CA TYR A 89 -11.40 -2.71 4.74
C TYR A 89 -10.78 -1.32 4.96
N LYS A 90 -10.08 -1.12 6.08
CA LYS A 90 -9.36 0.13 6.35
C LYS A 90 -8.31 0.42 5.29
N ARG A 91 -7.59 -0.60 4.86
CA ARG A 91 -6.61 -0.51 3.78
C ARG A 91 -7.27 -0.06 2.48
N PHE A 92 -8.41 -0.65 2.12
CA PHE A 92 -9.19 -0.27 0.96
C PHE A 92 -9.57 1.21 1.00
N ILE A 93 -10.09 1.67 2.15
CA ILE A 93 -10.49 3.07 2.34
C ILE A 93 -9.29 4.02 2.16
N GLN A 94 -8.12 3.68 2.70
CA GLN A 94 -6.94 4.54 2.57
C GLN A 94 -6.43 4.60 1.13
N LYS A 95 -6.47 3.51 0.41
CA LYS A 95 -6.17 3.51 -1.03
C LYS A 95 -7.10 4.44 -1.78
N GLN A 96 -8.38 4.39 -1.46
CA GLN A 96 -9.40 5.23 -2.08
C GLN A 96 -9.20 6.71 -1.73
N GLU A 97 -8.80 7.03 -0.50
CA GLU A 97 -8.49 8.41 -0.10
C GLU A 97 -7.33 8.99 -0.92
N ILE A 98 -6.27 8.23 -1.12
CA ILE A 98 -5.16 8.65 -1.97
C ILE A 98 -5.65 8.90 -3.40
N GLN A 99 -6.44 7.97 -3.94
CA GLN A 99 -6.94 8.06 -5.30
C GLN A 99 -7.78 9.31 -5.52
N LYS A 100 -8.67 9.61 -4.59
CA LYS A 100 -9.55 10.78 -4.67
C LYS A 100 -8.81 12.09 -4.45
N LYS A 101 -7.95 12.13 -3.43
CA LYS A 101 -7.29 13.37 -3.04
C LYS A 101 -6.28 13.84 -4.07
N PHE A 102 -5.44 12.93 -4.58
CA PHE A 102 -4.32 13.31 -5.43
C PHE A 102 -4.59 13.14 -6.92
N PHE A 103 -5.56 12.32 -7.29
CA PHE A 103 -5.86 12.02 -8.69
C PHE A 103 -7.29 12.36 -9.09
N ASN A 104 -8.10 12.81 -8.14
CA ASN A 104 -9.50 13.20 -8.35
C ASN A 104 -10.31 12.13 -9.09
N LYS A 105 -10.08 10.87 -8.77
CA LYS A 105 -10.72 9.71 -9.41
C LYS A 105 -11.19 8.74 -8.35
N LYS A 106 -12.23 7.96 -8.69
CA LYS A 106 -12.55 6.74 -7.95
C LYS A 106 -11.60 5.63 -8.40
N GLN A 107 -11.38 4.65 -7.53
CA GLN A 107 -10.67 3.44 -7.94
C GLN A 107 -11.47 2.73 -9.04
N SER A 108 -10.80 2.35 -10.10
CA SER A 108 -11.41 1.58 -11.20
C SER A 108 -11.41 0.09 -10.89
N GLU A 109 -10.47 -0.39 -10.09
CA GLU A 109 -10.47 -1.79 -9.65
C GLU A 109 -11.63 -2.04 -8.71
N VAL A 110 -12.38 -3.09 -8.99
CA VAL A 110 -13.52 -3.47 -8.18
C VAL A 110 -13.10 -4.64 -7.32
N LYS A 111 -12.83 -4.39 -6.04
CA LYS A 111 -12.85 -5.39 -4.97
C LYS A 111 -12.28 -6.78 -5.27
N ILE A 112 -11.35 -6.90 -6.18
CA ILE A 112 -10.72 -8.17 -6.47
C ILE A 112 -9.79 -8.51 -5.29
N GLY A 113 -10.05 -9.62 -4.63
CA GLY A 113 -9.22 -10.09 -3.52
C GLY A 113 -9.56 -9.53 -2.14
N TYR A 114 -10.69 -8.88 -2.01
CA TYR A 114 -11.17 -8.41 -0.70
C TYR A 114 -12.30 -9.24 -0.18
#